data_a9a3f251b36568174c377eb15b88f819
#
_entry.id   a9a3f251b36568174c377eb15b88f819
#
_cell.length_a   1.000
_cell.length_b   1.000
_cell.length_c   1.000
_cell.angle_alpha   90.00
_cell.angle_beta   90.00
_cell.angle_gamma   90.00
#
_symmetry.space_group_name_H-M   'P 1'
#
loop_
_entity.id
_entity.type
_entity.pdbx_description
1 polymer ?
#
loop_
_entity_poly.entity_id
_entity_poly.type
_entity_poly.pdbx_seq_one_letter_code
_entity_poly.pdbx_strand_id
1 'polypeptide(L)'
;MAISKVVYGGNTLIDLTADDVTADKLLKGIKAHGADGEPVTGTCTFDADTQDATATAAEILSGKTAYNKGAKVTGTMKNNGAVAGKISTKAGIYTVPQGYHDGSGKVQIDST
;
A
#
# COMPACT_ATOMS: atom_id res chain seq x y z
N MET A 1 31.30 -9.07 24.64
CA MET A 1 31.75 -8.43 23.39
C MET A 1 31.44 -9.35 22.22
N ALA A 2 30.80 -8.81 21.19
CA ALA A 2 30.51 -9.59 19.99
C ALA A 2 31.74 -9.65 19.07
N ILE A 3 31.77 -10.67 18.24
CA ILE A 3 32.88 -10.91 17.32
C ILE A 3 32.42 -10.51 15.92
N SER A 4 33.12 -9.57 15.28
CA SER A 4 32.83 -9.10 13.94
C SER A 4 33.66 -9.80 12.87
N LYS A 5 34.73 -10.48 13.25
CA LYS A 5 35.64 -11.15 12.31
C LYS A 5 36.36 -12.29 13.00
N VAL A 6 36.52 -13.41 12.30
CA VAL A 6 37.28 -14.58 12.77
C VAL A 6 38.32 -14.91 11.73
N VAL A 7 39.60 -14.98 12.16
CA VAL A 7 40.72 -15.32 11.31
C VAL A 7 41.47 -16.51 11.91
N TYR A 8 41.83 -17.48 11.07
CA TYR A 8 42.59 -18.64 11.52
C TYR A 8 43.71 -18.96 10.51
N GLY A 9 44.92 -19.02 10.99
CA GLY A 9 46.07 -19.37 10.14
C GLY A 9 46.30 -18.42 8.99
N GLY A 10 45.96 -17.15 9.15
CA GLY A 10 46.06 -16.15 8.11
C GLY A 10 44.85 -16.12 7.16
N ASN A 11 43.87 -17.01 7.36
CA ASN A 11 42.64 -17.04 6.53
C ASN A 11 41.47 -16.48 7.27
N THR A 12 40.72 -15.58 6.62
CA THR A 12 39.48 -15.04 7.17
C THR A 12 38.38 -16.08 7.05
N LEU A 13 37.79 -16.47 8.18
CA LEU A 13 36.73 -17.48 8.22
C LEU A 13 35.34 -16.78 8.19
N ILE A 14 35.20 -15.70 8.91
CA ILE A 14 33.98 -14.88 8.97
C ILE A 14 34.40 -13.42 9.04
N ASP A 15 33.78 -12.59 8.22
CA ASP A 15 33.99 -11.13 8.26
C ASP A 15 32.65 -10.44 8.07
N LEU A 16 32.16 -9.82 9.13
CA LEU A 16 30.88 -9.10 9.14
C LEU A 16 31.06 -7.60 8.96
N THR A 17 32.32 -7.13 8.82
CA THR A 17 32.62 -5.70 8.91
C THR A 17 32.05 -4.88 7.75
N ALA A 18 31.66 -5.54 6.63
CA ALA A 18 31.02 -4.87 5.50
C ALA A 18 29.49 -4.96 5.54
N ASP A 19 28.93 -5.63 6.53
CA ASP A 19 27.47 -5.77 6.63
C ASP A 19 26.86 -4.44 7.07
N ASP A 20 25.68 -4.15 6.52
CA ASP A 20 25.03 -2.85 6.75
C ASP A 20 23.58 -2.95 7.25
N VAL A 21 23.20 -4.12 7.79
CA VAL A 21 21.86 -4.28 8.32
C VAL A 21 21.62 -3.35 9.51
N THR A 22 20.44 -2.71 9.52
CA THR A 22 19.98 -1.91 10.65
C THR A 22 18.58 -2.38 11.04
N ALA A 23 18.18 -2.07 12.29
CA ALA A 23 16.89 -2.53 12.81
C ALA A 23 15.72 -2.08 11.94
N ASP A 24 15.78 -0.85 11.40
CA ASP A 24 14.71 -0.29 10.58
C ASP A 24 14.59 -0.93 9.19
N LYS A 25 15.61 -1.67 8.76
CA LYS A 25 15.61 -2.38 7.48
C LYS A 25 15.26 -3.86 7.60
N LEU A 26 15.20 -4.35 8.83
CA LEU A 26 14.94 -5.75 9.12
C LEU A 26 13.52 -5.89 9.64
N LEU A 27 12.78 -6.88 9.13
CA LEU A 27 11.39 -7.08 9.53
C LEU A 27 11.28 -7.28 11.04
N LYS A 28 10.22 -6.73 11.62
CA LYS A 28 9.98 -6.77 13.07
C LYS A 28 10.03 -8.21 13.58
N GLY A 29 10.84 -8.40 14.61
CA GLY A 29 11.00 -9.70 15.27
C GLY A 29 12.03 -10.62 14.63
N ILE A 30 12.52 -10.28 13.43
CA ILE A 30 13.59 -11.06 12.78
C ILE A 30 14.93 -10.59 13.33
N LYS A 31 15.82 -11.52 13.55
CA LYS A 31 17.16 -11.22 14.10
C LYS A 31 18.24 -11.51 13.09
N ALA A 32 19.26 -10.67 13.11
CA ALA A 32 20.46 -10.83 12.31
C ALA A 32 21.65 -10.30 13.13
N HIS A 33 22.85 -10.43 12.61
CA HIS A 33 24.05 -9.86 13.23
C HIS A 33 24.54 -8.69 12.39
N GLY A 34 24.87 -7.58 13.04
CA GLY A 34 25.40 -6.41 12.37
C GLY A 34 26.90 -6.48 12.14
N ALA A 35 27.46 -5.40 11.59
CA ALA A 35 28.88 -5.33 11.24
C ALA A 35 29.79 -5.45 12.47
N ASP A 36 29.29 -5.13 13.64
CA ASP A 36 30.03 -5.24 14.91
C ASP A 36 29.87 -6.62 15.55
N GLY A 37 29.13 -7.54 14.90
CA GLY A 37 28.85 -8.87 15.44
C GLY A 37 27.76 -8.92 16.49
N GLU A 38 27.16 -7.77 16.86
CA GLU A 38 26.07 -7.74 17.83
C GLU A 38 24.76 -8.13 17.15
N PRO A 39 23.86 -8.82 17.87
CA PRO A 39 22.55 -9.13 17.30
C PRO A 39 21.72 -7.86 17.11
N VAL A 40 21.01 -7.81 15.97
CA VAL A 40 20.07 -6.76 15.62
C VAL A 40 18.68 -7.37 15.53
N THR A 41 17.73 -6.79 16.25
CA THR A 41 16.32 -7.20 16.15
C THR A 41 15.57 -6.20 15.29
N GLY A 42 14.91 -6.68 14.25
CA GLY A 42 14.22 -5.84 13.29
C GLY A 42 13.05 -5.09 13.89
N THR A 43 12.79 -3.91 13.36
CA THR A 43 11.67 -3.05 13.76
C THR A 43 10.79 -2.64 12.58
N CYS A 44 11.14 -3.04 11.35
CA CYS A 44 10.37 -2.68 10.16
C CYS A 44 9.01 -3.39 10.18
N THR A 45 7.93 -2.61 10.05
CA THR A 45 6.56 -3.15 10.14
C THR A 45 5.91 -3.35 8.78
N PHE A 46 6.61 -3.08 7.68
CA PHE A 46 6.03 -3.29 6.35
C PHE A 46 6.94 -4.14 5.46
N ASP A 47 6.28 -5.03 4.74
CA ASP A 47 6.91 -5.95 3.81
C ASP A 47 7.27 -5.26 2.49
N ALA A 48 6.57 -4.20 2.15
CA ALA A 48 6.86 -3.35 1.01
C ALA A 48 6.67 -1.89 1.41
N ASP A 49 7.49 -1.00 0.82
CA ASP A 49 7.38 0.42 1.10
C ASP A 49 6.25 1.03 0.27
N THR A 50 5.17 1.43 0.94
CA THR A 50 4.01 2.04 0.32
C THR A 50 3.82 3.50 0.74
N GLN A 51 4.91 4.14 1.21
CA GLN A 51 4.84 5.52 1.73
C GLN A 51 4.50 6.55 0.65
N ASP A 52 4.76 6.24 -0.61
CA ASP A 52 4.47 7.13 -1.72
C ASP A 52 3.04 6.97 -2.29
N ALA A 53 2.24 6.09 -1.70
CA ALA A 53 0.86 5.90 -2.15
C ALA A 53 -0.01 7.11 -1.77
N THR A 54 -0.91 7.49 -2.65
CA THR A 54 -1.72 8.71 -2.47
C THR A 54 -3.22 8.45 -2.45
N ALA A 55 -3.67 7.21 -2.70
CA ALA A 55 -5.10 6.90 -2.75
C ALA A 55 -5.75 7.08 -1.38
N THR A 56 -6.94 7.67 -1.37
CA THR A 56 -7.75 7.81 -0.15
C THR A 56 -8.90 6.80 -0.17
N ALA A 57 -9.53 6.57 0.98
CA ALA A 57 -10.67 5.67 1.06
C ALA A 57 -11.80 6.11 0.11
N ALA A 58 -12.00 7.41 -0.06
CA ALA A 58 -13.03 7.94 -0.95
C ALA A 58 -12.75 7.67 -2.43
N GLU A 59 -11.50 7.36 -2.76
CA GLU A 59 -11.08 7.07 -4.14
C GLU A 59 -11.01 5.57 -4.42
N ILE A 60 -11.28 4.74 -3.43
CA ILE A 60 -11.27 3.28 -3.55
C ILE A 60 -12.71 2.80 -3.45
N LEU A 61 -13.10 1.92 -4.37
CA LEU A 61 -14.47 1.40 -4.42
C LEU A 61 -14.85 0.74 -3.09
N SER A 62 -16.06 1.01 -2.63
CA SER A 62 -16.58 0.45 -1.38
C SER A 62 -16.46 -1.08 -1.37
N GLY A 63 -15.95 -1.62 -0.29
CA GLY A 63 -15.71 -3.05 -0.15
C GLY A 63 -14.38 -3.54 -0.72
N LYS A 64 -13.66 -2.69 -1.47
CA LYS A 64 -12.33 -3.02 -1.93
C LYS A 64 -11.29 -2.49 -0.94
N THR A 65 -10.16 -3.14 -0.90
CA THR A 65 -9.07 -2.75 0.01
C THR A 65 -7.78 -2.56 -0.75
N ALA A 66 -6.91 -1.72 -0.20
CA ALA A 66 -5.58 -1.49 -0.73
C ALA A 66 -4.64 -1.20 0.44
N TYR A 67 -3.36 -1.25 0.18
CA TYR A 67 -2.36 -0.88 1.20
C TYR A 67 -1.75 0.45 0.82
N ASN A 68 -1.69 1.34 1.79
CA ASN A 68 -1.24 2.71 1.62
C ASN A 68 -0.52 3.11 2.90
N LYS A 69 0.72 3.58 2.76
CA LYS A 69 1.53 4.05 3.91
C LYS A 69 1.63 3.02 5.02
N GLY A 70 1.77 1.76 4.63
CA GLY A 70 1.94 0.65 5.57
C GLY A 70 0.67 0.13 6.22
N ALA A 71 -0.49 0.68 5.86
CA ALA A 71 -1.76 0.29 6.48
C ALA A 71 -2.79 -0.11 5.42
N LYS A 72 -3.67 -1.02 5.80
CA LYS A 72 -4.79 -1.40 4.94
C LYS A 72 -5.84 -0.30 4.94
N VAL A 73 -6.26 0.11 3.76
CA VAL A 73 -7.33 1.10 3.55
C VAL A 73 -8.53 0.39 2.94
N THR A 74 -9.71 0.57 3.53
CA THR A 74 -10.96 0.05 3.00
C THR A 74 -11.69 1.17 2.28
N GLY A 75 -12.05 0.93 1.01
CA GLY A 75 -12.70 1.91 0.17
C GLY A 75 -14.08 2.29 0.66
N THR A 76 -14.45 3.53 0.40
CA THR A 76 -15.77 4.07 0.76
C THR A 76 -16.50 4.68 -0.45
N MET A 77 -15.90 4.66 -1.64
CA MET A 77 -16.55 5.21 -2.83
C MET A 77 -17.78 4.35 -3.18
N LYS A 78 -18.94 5.00 -3.24
CA LYS A 78 -20.19 4.30 -3.54
C LYS A 78 -20.14 3.66 -4.93
N ASN A 79 -20.59 2.43 -5.03
CA ASN A 79 -20.74 1.74 -6.30
C ASN A 79 -22.17 1.95 -6.80
N ASN A 80 -22.31 2.76 -7.84
CA ASN A 80 -23.61 3.03 -8.46
C ASN A 80 -23.96 2.03 -9.58
N GLY A 81 -23.01 1.24 -10.02
CA GLY A 81 -23.21 0.30 -11.11
C GLY A 81 -23.68 1.00 -12.37
N ALA A 82 -24.76 0.54 -12.96
CA ALA A 82 -25.41 1.18 -14.11
C ALA A 82 -26.52 2.07 -13.61
N VAL A 83 -26.39 3.38 -13.87
CA VAL A 83 -27.42 4.36 -13.48
C VAL A 83 -28.18 4.78 -14.72
N ALA A 84 -29.50 4.80 -14.61
CA ALA A 84 -30.36 5.25 -15.69
C ALA A 84 -30.93 6.62 -15.34
N GLY A 85 -30.79 7.59 -16.24
CA GLY A 85 -31.32 8.93 -16.06
C GLY A 85 -32.22 9.29 -17.21
N LYS A 86 -33.21 10.17 -16.94
CA LYS A 86 -34.11 10.70 -17.95
C LYS A 86 -34.23 12.21 -17.85
N ILE A 87 -34.25 12.86 -18.98
CA ILE A 87 -34.48 14.29 -19.09
C ILE A 87 -35.81 14.46 -19.87
N SER A 88 -36.82 15.06 -19.22
CA SER A 88 -38.17 15.15 -19.80
C SER A 88 -38.51 16.52 -20.31
N THR A 89 -37.65 17.52 -20.13
CA THR A 89 -37.88 18.89 -20.62
C THR A 89 -36.57 19.41 -21.24
N LYS A 90 -36.73 20.47 -22.08
CA LYS A 90 -35.54 21.05 -22.75
C LYS A 90 -34.55 21.63 -21.75
N ALA A 91 -35.00 22.12 -20.63
CA ALA A 91 -34.12 22.68 -19.60
C ALA A 91 -33.84 21.69 -18.48
N GLY A 92 -34.20 20.41 -18.67
CA GLY A 92 -34.05 19.40 -17.66
C GLY A 92 -32.57 19.11 -17.37
N ILE A 93 -32.30 18.79 -16.12
CA ILE A 93 -30.95 18.42 -15.65
C ILE A 93 -31.05 17.07 -14.98
N TYR A 94 -30.11 16.20 -15.30
CA TYR A 94 -29.89 14.97 -14.55
C TYR A 94 -28.55 15.07 -13.84
N THR A 95 -28.59 15.00 -12.52
CA THR A 95 -27.38 15.05 -11.73
C THR A 95 -26.83 13.63 -11.57
N VAL A 96 -25.62 13.42 -12.08
CA VAL A 96 -24.94 12.12 -11.97
C VAL A 96 -24.55 11.89 -10.51
N PRO A 97 -24.98 10.78 -9.89
CA PRO A 97 -24.61 10.51 -8.50
C PRO A 97 -23.11 10.38 -8.32
N GLN A 98 -22.60 10.84 -7.19
CA GLN A 98 -21.20 10.68 -6.84
C GLN A 98 -20.88 9.21 -6.63
N GLY A 99 -19.73 8.78 -7.14
CA GLY A 99 -19.24 7.44 -6.93
C GLY A 99 -18.81 6.76 -8.21
N TYR A 100 -18.66 5.44 -8.13
CA TYR A 100 -18.24 4.62 -9.25
C TYR A 100 -19.42 4.32 -10.18
N HIS A 101 -19.17 4.37 -11.48
CA HIS A 101 -20.13 3.98 -12.53
C HIS A 101 -19.46 2.99 -13.46
N ASP A 102 -20.16 1.91 -13.82
CA ASP A 102 -19.56 0.83 -14.61
C ASP A 102 -19.55 1.13 -16.12
N GLY A 103 -20.06 2.27 -16.52
CA GLY A 103 -20.06 2.70 -17.92
C GLY A 103 -21.23 2.20 -18.74
N SER A 104 -22.10 1.37 -18.18
CA SER A 104 -23.26 0.85 -18.90
C SER A 104 -24.53 1.64 -18.67
N GLY A 105 -24.47 2.63 -17.77
CA GLY A 105 -25.60 3.51 -17.53
C GLY A 105 -25.86 4.45 -18.69
N LYS A 106 -27.11 4.88 -18.85
CA LYS A 106 -27.51 5.76 -19.94
C LYS A 106 -28.38 6.89 -19.41
N VAL A 107 -28.18 8.07 -19.98
CA VAL A 107 -29.07 9.20 -19.79
C VAL A 107 -29.81 9.40 -21.10
N GLN A 108 -31.12 9.39 -21.04
CA GLN A 108 -31.97 9.45 -22.25
C GLN A 108 -32.96 10.60 -22.14
N ILE A 109 -33.32 11.13 -23.29
CA ILE A 109 -34.42 12.10 -23.39
C ILE A 109 -35.72 11.32 -23.42
N ASP A 110 -36.64 11.68 -22.55
CA ASP A 110 -37.99 11.11 -22.54
C ASP A 110 -38.76 11.69 -23.71
N SER A 111 -39.13 10.86 -24.65
CA SER A 111 -39.77 11.31 -25.91
C SER A 111 -41.27 11.37 -25.87
N THR A 112 -41.92 11.12 -24.74
CA THR A 112 -43.36 11.16 -24.62
C THR A 112 -43.93 12.53 -24.38
#